data_38850ff854c9ddbfe96763717eec8224
#
_entry.id   38850ff854c9ddbfe96763717eec8224
#
_cell.length_a   1.000
_cell.length_b   1.000
_cell.length_c   1.000
_cell.angle_alpha   90.00
_cell.angle_beta   90.00
_cell.angle_gamma   90.00
#
_symmetry.space_group_name_H-M   'P 1'
#
loop_
_entity.id
_entity.type
_entity.pdbx_description
1 polymer ?
#
loop_
_entity_poly.entity_id
_entity_poly.type
_entity_poly.pdbx_seq_one_letter_code
_entity_poly.pdbx_strand_id
1 'polypeptide(L)'
;MVGATAPGTVAGALVIGNTENLAVLTLSQLVNPGTPFIYAGWVSVMDPITCRAAYGAPEMALSTGVLNAQMAEYYQLPTFGFAGPSDSKLPDAQAGAEAMQMALINGLAGVNLCHDCGYLAGGSVGSMEMAVICDDVLGNVLRIVRGTEVSDETLAVDVIKEVGPEGNFLAHKHTLKHIRNEIHMPIIFDRAPETTWAKAGAKALHEVAKERAQKLLKDHYPKPLPGEVKAKLSQLVKQAEKEQVK
;
A
#
# COMPACT_ATOMS: atom_id res chain seq x y z
N MET A 1 17.46 -8.15 -10.68
CA MET A 1 17.88 -7.18 -9.65
C MET A 1 18.97 -6.28 -10.24
N VAL A 2 18.77 -4.95 -10.16
CA VAL A 2 19.73 -3.94 -10.63
C VAL A 2 21.09 -4.17 -9.95
N GLY A 3 22.17 -4.20 -10.74
CA GLY A 3 23.53 -4.38 -10.23
C GLY A 3 23.93 -5.83 -9.91
N ALA A 4 23.03 -6.80 -10.05
CA ALA A 4 23.32 -8.21 -9.82
C ALA A 4 22.90 -9.09 -11.01
N THR A 5 21.61 -9.43 -11.14
CA THR A 5 21.07 -10.25 -12.25
C THR A 5 20.64 -9.41 -13.45
N ALA A 6 20.81 -8.08 -13.38
CA ALA A 6 20.52 -7.12 -14.42
C ALA A 6 21.62 -6.03 -14.44
N PRO A 7 21.70 -5.21 -15.52
CA PRO A 7 22.64 -4.09 -15.57
C PRO A 7 22.54 -3.17 -14.35
N GLY A 8 23.63 -2.46 -14.05
CA GLY A 8 23.72 -1.52 -12.92
C GLY A 8 22.92 -0.23 -13.09
N THR A 9 21.97 -0.19 -14.01
CA THR A 9 21.04 0.94 -14.23
C THR A 9 19.59 0.44 -14.15
N VAL A 10 18.71 1.21 -13.54
CA VAL A 10 17.29 0.87 -13.43
C VAL A 10 16.66 0.70 -14.81
N ALA A 11 16.97 1.59 -15.76
CA ALA A 11 16.46 1.50 -17.12
C ALA A 11 16.92 0.20 -17.84
N GLY A 12 18.20 -0.18 -17.72
CA GLY A 12 18.70 -1.41 -18.31
C GLY A 12 18.09 -2.67 -17.67
N ALA A 13 17.87 -2.65 -16.36
CA ALA A 13 17.18 -3.73 -15.68
C ALA A 13 15.70 -3.82 -16.08
N LEU A 14 15.04 -2.70 -16.30
CA LEU A 14 13.64 -2.66 -16.77
C LEU A 14 13.49 -3.33 -18.13
N VAL A 15 14.46 -3.24 -19.04
CA VAL A 15 14.45 -3.97 -20.32
C VAL A 15 14.33 -5.48 -20.08
N ILE A 16 15.09 -6.01 -19.10
CA ILE A 16 15.02 -7.43 -18.74
C ILE A 16 13.65 -7.77 -18.14
N GLY A 17 13.19 -7.00 -17.14
CA GLY A 17 11.88 -7.22 -16.51
C GLY A 17 10.72 -7.15 -17.50
N ASN A 18 10.77 -6.21 -18.44
CA ASN A 18 9.78 -6.12 -19.52
C ASN A 18 9.86 -7.35 -20.45
N THR A 19 11.05 -7.78 -20.83
CA THR A 19 11.24 -8.96 -21.69
C THR A 19 10.67 -10.22 -21.05
N GLU A 20 10.92 -10.44 -19.76
CA GLU A 20 10.38 -11.57 -19.00
C GLU A 20 8.84 -11.52 -18.92
N ASN A 21 8.25 -10.34 -18.66
CA ASN A 21 6.80 -10.19 -18.67
C ASN A 21 6.18 -10.44 -20.04
N LEU A 22 6.77 -9.94 -21.11
CA LEU A 22 6.27 -10.18 -22.47
C LEU A 22 6.40 -11.65 -22.88
N ALA A 23 7.44 -12.33 -22.45
CA ALA A 23 7.60 -13.77 -22.70
C ALA A 23 6.48 -14.57 -22.02
N VAL A 24 6.18 -14.28 -20.74
CA VAL A 24 5.09 -14.95 -20.00
C VAL A 24 3.73 -14.58 -20.59
N LEU A 25 3.50 -13.31 -20.95
CA LEU A 25 2.28 -12.87 -21.60
C LEU A 25 2.07 -13.64 -22.91
N THR A 26 3.08 -13.70 -23.75
CA THR A 26 3.01 -14.42 -25.05
C THR A 26 2.69 -15.90 -24.83
N LEU A 27 3.40 -16.55 -23.92
CA LEU A 27 3.16 -17.96 -23.60
C LEU A 27 1.72 -18.20 -23.10
N SER A 28 1.24 -17.36 -22.19
CA SER A 28 -0.13 -17.49 -21.65
C SER A 28 -1.18 -17.35 -22.74
N GLN A 29 -1.00 -16.42 -23.67
CA GLN A 29 -1.92 -16.23 -24.80
C GLN A 29 -1.86 -17.34 -25.86
N LEU A 30 -0.68 -17.95 -26.04
CA LEU A 30 -0.54 -19.13 -26.91
C LEU A 30 -1.22 -20.37 -26.34
N VAL A 31 -1.18 -20.55 -25.02
CA VAL A 31 -1.82 -21.67 -24.33
C VAL A 31 -3.34 -21.48 -24.25
N ASN A 32 -3.78 -20.29 -23.89
CA ASN A 32 -5.21 -19.98 -23.75
C ASN A 32 -5.46 -18.52 -24.15
N PRO A 33 -5.83 -18.25 -25.41
CA PRO A 33 -6.09 -16.90 -25.89
C PRO A 33 -7.15 -16.17 -25.05
N GLY A 34 -6.90 -14.90 -24.71
CA GLY A 34 -7.79 -14.09 -23.89
C GLY A 34 -7.60 -14.28 -22.38
N THR A 35 -6.62 -15.06 -21.92
CA THR A 35 -6.27 -15.15 -20.48
C THR A 35 -5.98 -13.77 -19.92
N PRO A 36 -6.65 -13.35 -18.82
CA PRO A 36 -6.34 -12.09 -18.13
C PRO A 36 -4.90 -12.04 -17.68
N PHE A 37 -4.24 -10.89 -17.84
CA PHE A 37 -2.85 -10.69 -17.50
C PHE A 37 -2.68 -9.37 -16.73
N ILE A 38 -1.90 -9.41 -15.64
CA ILE A 38 -1.51 -8.24 -14.88
C ILE A 38 -0.02 -8.03 -15.09
N TYR A 39 0.37 -6.85 -15.56
CA TYR A 39 1.76 -6.51 -15.82
C TYR A 39 2.51 -6.22 -14.51
N ALA A 40 3.65 -6.85 -14.33
CA ALA A 40 4.55 -6.69 -13.18
C ALA A 40 6.03 -6.69 -13.62
N GLY A 41 6.36 -5.87 -14.61
CA GLY A 41 7.70 -5.76 -15.20
C GLY A 41 8.72 -4.97 -14.36
N TRP A 42 8.37 -4.64 -13.14
CA TRP A 42 9.27 -3.96 -12.20
C TRP A 42 10.50 -4.81 -11.84
N VAL A 43 11.55 -4.15 -11.40
CA VAL A 43 12.81 -4.79 -11.02
C VAL A 43 13.22 -4.38 -9.61
N SER A 44 13.75 -5.32 -8.84
CA SER A 44 14.36 -5.01 -7.55
C SER A 44 15.71 -4.32 -7.74
N VAL A 45 16.13 -3.56 -6.73
CA VAL A 45 17.43 -2.89 -6.71
C VAL A 45 18.34 -3.51 -5.64
N MET A 46 19.63 -3.54 -5.91
CA MET A 46 20.62 -4.07 -4.98
C MET A 46 21.20 -2.95 -4.14
N ASP A 47 21.22 -3.11 -2.83
CA ASP A 47 22.05 -2.29 -1.95
C ASP A 47 23.54 -2.61 -2.23
N PRO A 48 24.37 -1.62 -2.62
CA PRO A 48 25.74 -1.86 -3.03
C PRO A 48 26.68 -2.25 -1.87
N ILE A 49 26.26 -2.06 -0.62
CA ILE A 49 27.06 -2.41 0.56
C ILE A 49 26.78 -3.85 0.99
N THR A 50 25.50 -4.21 1.09
CA THR A 50 25.09 -5.52 1.60
C THR A 50 24.89 -6.56 0.51
N CYS A 51 24.81 -6.15 -0.76
CA CYS A 51 24.49 -6.97 -1.93
C CYS A 51 23.12 -7.66 -1.83
N ARG A 52 22.21 -7.10 -1.05
CA ARG A 52 20.84 -7.59 -0.89
C ARG A 52 19.84 -6.70 -1.62
N ALA A 53 18.65 -7.20 -1.87
CA ALA A 53 17.56 -6.39 -2.36
C ALA A 53 17.18 -5.33 -1.31
N ALA A 54 17.10 -4.07 -1.73
CA ALA A 54 16.71 -2.93 -0.91
C ALA A 54 15.25 -2.57 -1.20
N TYR A 55 14.35 -3.06 -0.38
CA TYR A 55 12.91 -2.86 -0.56
C TYR A 55 12.45 -1.44 -0.22
N GLY A 56 13.10 -0.81 0.76
CA GLY A 56 12.83 0.58 1.14
C GLY A 56 13.51 1.63 0.26
N ALA A 57 14.33 1.21 -0.72
CA ALA A 57 15.06 2.13 -1.59
C ALA A 57 14.12 2.95 -2.49
N PRO A 58 14.42 4.25 -2.74
CA PRO A 58 13.62 5.10 -3.62
C PRO A 58 13.58 4.58 -5.07
N GLU A 59 14.65 3.93 -5.53
CA GLU A 59 14.71 3.30 -6.85
C GLU A 59 13.76 2.10 -6.94
N MET A 60 13.51 1.40 -5.84
CA MET A 60 12.50 0.34 -5.77
C MET A 60 11.10 0.92 -5.97
N ALA A 61 10.78 2.02 -5.27
CA ALA A 61 9.51 2.72 -5.44
C ALA A 61 9.33 3.29 -6.86
N LEU A 62 10.42 3.83 -7.45
CA LEU A 62 10.44 4.27 -8.84
C LEU A 62 10.13 3.13 -9.81
N SER A 63 10.77 1.98 -9.61
CA SER A 63 10.60 0.80 -10.46
C SER A 63 9.19 0.21 -10.37
N THR A 64 8.69 -0.02 -9.15
CA THR A 64 7.40 -0.68 -8.92
C THR A 64 6.21 0.23 -9.22
N GLY A 65 6.35 1.53 -9.01
CA GLY A 65 5.33 2.54 -9.26
C GLY A 65 5.43 3.12 -10.67
N VAL A 66 6.26 4.14 -10.83
CA VAL A 66 6.27 5.00 -12.04
C VAL A 66 6.59 4.21 -13.31
N LEU A 67 7.74 3.49 -13.31
CA LEU A 67 8.20 2.82 -14.53
C LEU A 67 7.30 1.64 -14.90
N ASN A 68 6.87 0.88 -13.91
CA ASN A 68 5.94 -0.24 -14.10
C ASN A 68 4.59 0.25 -14.64
N ALA A 69 4.02 1.33 -14.08
CA ALA A 69 2.75 1.90 -14.52
C ALA A 69 2.83 2.43 -15.96
N GLN A 70 3.91 3.15 -16.32
CA GLN A 70 4.11 3.66 -17.68
C GLN A 70 4.21 2.54 -18.72
N MET A 71 4.92 1.45 -18.39
CA MET A 71 5.00 0.29 -19.28
C MET A 71 3.66 -0.43 -19.43
N ALA A 72 2.93 -0.58 -18.34
CA ALA A 72 1.60 -1.20 -18.39
C ALA A 72 0.59 -0.36 -19.17
N GLU A 73 0.62 0.96 -19.01
CA GLU A 73 -0.18 1.90 -19.80
C GLU A 73 0.12 1.77 -21.29
N TYR A 74 1.40 1.68 -21.66
CA TYR A 74 1.81 1.45 -23.05
C TYR A 74 1.21 0.16 -23.63
N TYR A 75 1.15 -0.91 -22.83
CA TYR A 75 0.55 -2.19 -23.26
C TYR A 75 -0.95 -2.28 -22.99
N GLN A 76 -1.57 -1.27 -22.41
CA GLN A 76 -2.98 -1.26 -21.99
C GLN A 76 -3.33 -2.43 -21.05
N LEU A 77 -2.44 -2.72 -20.09
CA LEU A 77 -2.58 -3.78 -19.11
C LEU A 77 -2.73 -3.20 -17.70
N PRO A 78 -3.47 -3.87 -16.80
CA PRO A 78 -3.44 -3.52 -15.38
C PRO A 78 -2.07 -3.83 -14.77
N THR A 79 -1.72 -3.12 -13.69
CA THR A 79 -0.41 -3.21 -13.03
C THR A 79 -0.47 -3.84 -11.64
N PHE A 80 0.65 -4.42 -11.24
CA PHE A 80 0.90 -4.97 -9.92
C PHE A 80 2.18 -4.37 -9.32
N GLY A 81 2.10 -3.82 -8.10
CA GLY A 81 3.20 -3.16 -7.41
C GLY A 81 3.15 -3.30 -5.90
N PHE A 82 3.89 -2.47 -5.18
CA PHE A 82 4.04 -2.54 -3.73
C PHE A 82 3.34 -1.40 -2.99
N ALA A 83 2.96 -1.65 -1.74
CA ALA A 83 2.28 -0.65 -0.91
C ALA A 83 2.92 -0.38 0.46
N GLY A 84 3.95 -1.12 0.87
CA GLY A 84 4.51 -0.85 2.18
C GLY A 84 5.57 -1.79 2.74
N PRO A 85 6.37 -2.51 1.93
CA PRO A 85 7.49 -3.26 2.45
C PRO A 85 8.60 -2.30 2.94
N SER A 86 9.34 -2.72 3.96
CA SER A 86 10.42 -1.93 4.55
C SER A 86 11.66 -2.78 4.82
N ASP A 87 12.83 -2.15 4.75
CA ASP A 87 14.10 -2.74 5.18
C ASP A 87 14.35 -2.60 6.68
N SER A 88 13.57 -1.77 7.41
CA SER A 88 13.63 -1.73 8.86
C SER A 88 13.25 -3.07 9.49
N LYS A 89 13.82 -3.38 10.65
CA LYS A 89 13.58 -4.60 11.43
C LYS A 89 12.49 -4.42 12.48
N LEU A 90 12.05 -3.18 12.66
CA LEU A 90 11.06 -2.78 13.65
C LEU A 90 10.01 -1.87 12.99
N PRO A 91 8.79 -1.76 13.54
CA PRO A 91 7.78 -0.78 13.11
C PRO A 91 8.13 0.62 13.64
N ASP A 92 9.24 1.18 13.14
CA ASP A 92 9.83 2.44 13.57
C ASP A 92 9.67 3.57 12.53
N ALA A 93 10.40 4.66 12.71
CA ALA A 93 10.35 5.81 11.81
C ALA A 93 10.82 5.45 10.38
N GLN A 94 11.83 4.56 10.24
CA GLN A 94 12.30 4.08 8.95
C GLN A 94 11.18 3.30 8.26
N ALA A 95 10.55 2.35 8.95
CA ALA A 95 9.46 1.54 8.41
C ALA A 95 8.29 2.40 7.91
N GLY A 96 7.90 3.40 8.71
CA GLY A 96 6.84 4.34 8.34
C GLY A 96 7.17 5.19 7.12
N ALA A 97 8.41 5.70 7.03
CA ALA A 97 8.87 6.50 5.92
C ALA A 97 8.93 5.71 4.61
N GLU A 98 9.50 4.50 4.63
CA GLU A 98 9.61 3.62 3.47
C GLU A 98 8.24 3.13 2.99
N ALA A 99 7.35 2.76 3.92
CA ALA A 99 5.98 2.37 3.58
C ALA A 99 5.20 3.54 2.93
N MET A 100 5.31 4.75 3.49
CA MET A 100 4.64 5.93 2.93
C MET A 100 5.19 6.28 1.55
N GLN A 101 6.52 6.26 1.37
CA GLN A 101 7.16 6.49 0.08
C GLN A 101 6.66 5.52 -0.98
N MET A 102 6.67 4.22 -0.67
CA MET A 102 6.25 3.17 -1.60
C MET A 102 4.77 3.31 -1.97
N ALA A 103 3.91 3.41 -0.97
CA ALA A 103 2.47 3.51 -1.18
C ALA A 103 2.07 4.77 -1.96
N LEU A 104 2.69 5.92 -1.64
CA LEU A 104 2.39 7.20 -2.29
C LEU A 104 2.81 7.20 -3.76
N ILE A 105 4.02 6.72 -4.07
CA ILE A 105 4.52 6.68 -5.43
C ILE A 105 3.68 5.72 -6.28
N ASN A 106 3.38 4.52 -5.79
CA ASN A 106 2.53 3.56 -6.50
C ASN A 106 1.10 4.10 -6.68
N GLY A 107 0.54 4.74 -5.65
CA GLY A 107 -0.79 5.34 -5.71
C GLY A 107 -0.89 6.46 -6.75
N LEU A 108 0.07 7.40 -6.75
CA LEU A 108 0.11 8.52 -7.71
C LEU A 108 0.40 8.06 -9.15
N ALA A 109 1.16 6.97 -9.31
CA ALA A 109 1.42 6.37 -10.62
C ALA A 109 0.21 5.58 -11.17
N GLY A 110 -0.83 5.35 -10.39
CA GLY A 110 -2.02 4.64 -10.81
C GLY A 110 -1.88 3.11 -10.85
N VAL A 111 -0.99 2.55 -10.05
CA VAL A 111 -0.86 1.08 -9.92
C VAL A 111 -2.16 0.49 -9.40
N ASN A 112 -2.68 -0.53 -10.10
CA ASN A 112 -4.03 -1.06 -9.87
C ASN A 112 -4.11 -2.00 -8.66
N LEU A 113 -3.08 -2.79 -8.41
CA LEU A 113 -3.02 -3.76 -7.33
C LEU A 113 -1.69 -3.66 -6.61
N CYS A 114 -1.72 -3.40 -5.30
CA CYS A 114 -0.53 -3.29 -4.46
C CYS A 114 -0.58 -4.29 -3.31
N HIS A 115 0.58 -4.80 -2.89
CA HIS A 115 0.72 -5.78 -1.81
C HIS A 115 1.85 -5.42 -0.85
N ASP A 116 2.19 -6.32 0.08
CA ASP A 116 3.31 -6.27 1.03
C ASP A 116 3.15 -5.24 2.16
N CYS A 117 1.91 -4.87 2.52
CA CYS A 117 1.64 -4.11 3.73
C CYS A 117 2.03 -4.92 4.98
N GLY A 118 2.83 -4.33 5.87
CA GLY A 118 3.25 -4.97 7.11
C GLY A 118 4.51 -5.82 7.02
N TYR A 119 5.19 -5.85 5.87
CA TYR A 119 6.48 -6.52 5.74
C TYR A 119 7.64 -5.64 6.21
N LEU A 120 8.54 -6.25 7.00
CA LEU A 120 9.78 -5.67 7.52
C LEU A 120 10.99 -6.53 7.08
N ALA A 121 12.20 -6.03 7.34
CA ALA A 121 13.46 -6.72 7.08
C ALA A 121 13.58 -7.24 5.63
N GLY A 122 13.23 -6.40 4.65
CA GLY A 122 13.28 -6.77 3.24
C GLY A 122 12.31 -7.93 2.89
N GLY A 123 11.13 -7.95 3.48
CA GLY A 123 10.11 -8.98 3.26
C GLY A 123 10.30 -10.27 4.04
N SER A 124 11.32 -10.34 4.92
CA SER A 124 11.61 -11.56 5.69
C SER A 124 10.77 -11.71 6.96
N VAL A 125 10.13 -10.62 7.42
CA VAL A 125 9.34 -10.57 8.66
C VAL A 125 8.00 -9.93 8.40
N GLY A 126 6.92 -10.57 8.80
CA GLY A 126 5.59 -9.96 8.86
C GLY A 126 5.34 -9.38 10.25
N SER A 127 4.81 -8.15 10.34
CA SER A 127 4.43 -7.49 11.58
C SER A 127 2.98 -7.05 11.55
N MET A 128 2.21 -7.50 12.52
CA MET A 128 0.81 -7.09 12.68
C MET A 128 0.70 -5.61 13.05
N GLU A 129 1.64 -5.10 13.85
CA GLU A 129 1.74 -3.68 14.19
C GLU A 129 2.00 -2.85 12.93
N MET A 130 2.95 -3.29 12.10
CA MET A 130 3.24 -2.58 10.85
C MET A 130 2.09 -2.67 9.87
N ALA A 131 1.34 -3.77 9.81
CA ALA A 131 0.14 -3.88 8.99
C ALA A 131 -0.93 -2.85 9.40
N VAL A 132 -1.12 -2.63 10.70
CA VAL A 132 -2.04 -1.60 11.23
C VAL A 132 -1.53 -0.19 10.92
N ILE A 133 -0.21 0.06 10.99
CA ILE A 133 0.39 1.34 10.58
C ILE A 133 0.18 1.57 9.07
N CYS A 134 0.38 0.54 8.25
CA CYS A 134 0.15 0.61 6.80
C CYS A 134 -1.31 0.93 6.46
N ASP A 135 -2.29 0.48 7.24
CA ASP A 135 -3.70 0.82 7.03
C ASP A 135 -3.93 2.34 7.10
N ASP A 136 -3.35 3.02 8.11
CA ASP A 136 -3.42 4.49 8.20
C ASP A 136 -2.57 5.19 7.11
N VAL A 137 -1.41 4.64 6.76
CA VAL A 137 -0.59 5.13 5.63
C VAL A 137 -1.41 5.10 4.34
N LEU A 138 -2.07 3.98 4.05
CA LEU A 138 -2.92 3.82 2.86
C LEU A 138 -4.12 4.77 2.90
N GLY A 139 -4.74 4.98 4.04
CA GLY A 139 -5.80 5.97 4.22
C GLY A 139 -5.34 7.38 3.81
N ASN A 140 -4.14 7.80 4.25
CA ASN A 140 -3.54 9.07 3.84
C ASN A 140 -3.26 9.12 2.32
N VAL A 141 -2.67 8.05 1.77
CA VAL A 141 -2.35 7.96 0.33
C VAL A 141 -3.63 8.04 -0.51
N LEU A 142 -4.66 7.28 -0.17
CA LEU A 142 -5.94 7.30 -0.88
C LEU A 142 -6.60 8.69 -0.85
N ARG A 143 -6.47 9.41 0.28
CA ARG A 143 -6.95 10.80 0.36
C ARG A 143 -6.16 11.72 -0.56
N ILE A 144 -4.85 11.55 -0.68
CA ILE A 144 -3.99 12.34 -1.58
C ILE A 144 -4.35 12.03 -3.04
N VAL A 145 -4.42 10.75 -3.41
CA VAL A 145 -4.70 10.28 -4.77
C VAL A 145 -6.08 10.73 -5.26
N ARG A 146 -7.07 10.79 -4.36
CA ARG A 146 -8.40 11.32 -4.67
C ARG A 146 -8.36 12.76 -5.20
N GLY A 147 -7.34 13.53 -4.83
CA GLY A 147 -7.20 14.94 -5.23
C GLY A 147 -8.25 15.84 -4.58
N THR A 148 -8.58 16.93 -5.29
CA THR A 148 -9.56 17.94 -4.85
C THR A 148 -10.52 18.22 -5.99
N GLU A 149 -11.82 18.11 -5.72
CA GLU A 149 -12.87 18.54 -6.65
C GLU A 149 -12.90 20.06 -6.72
N VAL A 150 -12.95 20.61 -7.93
CA VAL A 150 -13.10 22.06 -8.17
C VAL A 150 -14.42 22.28 -8.88
N SER A 151 -15.39 22.85 -8.14
CA SER A 151 -16.72 23.21 -8.62
C SER A 151 -17.18 24.49 -7.92
N ASP A 152 -18.27 25.12 -8.35
CA ASP A 152 -18.81 26.30 -7.68
C ASP A 152 -19.19 25.99 -6.22
N GLU A 153 -19.69 24.81 -5.94
CA GLU A 153 -19.99 24.34 -4.59
C GLU A 153 -18.73 24.24 -3.72
N THR A 154 -17.66 23.64 -4.23
CA THR A 154 -16.42 23.42 -3.46
C THR A 154 -15.56 24.68 -3.38
N LEU A 155 -15.64 25.60 -4.33
CA LEU A 155 -15.03 26.92 -4.27
C LEU A 155 -15.72 27.81 -3.23
N ALA A 156 -17.00 27.59 -2.96
CA ALA A 156 -17.78 28.23 -1.91
C ALA A 156 -17.68 29.76 -1.87
N VAL A 157 -17.60 30.42 -3.03
CA VAL A 157 -17.40 31.88 -3.12
C VAL A 157 -18.50 32.67 -2.42
N ASP A 158 -19.75 32.22 -2.55
CA ASP A 158 -20.86 32.89 -1.89
C ASP A 158 -20.87 32.73 -0.36
N VAL A 159 -20.41 31.56 0.12
CA VAL A 159 -20.18 31.34 1.56
C VAL A 159 -19.07 32.24 2.09
N ILE A 160 -18.00 32.46 1.32
CA ILE A 160 -16.92 33.38 1.67
C ILE A 160 -17.45 34.84 1.76
N LYS A 161 -18.30 35.26 0.82
CA LYS A 161 -18.93 36.57 0.84
C LYS A 161 -19.86 36.72 2.03
N GLU A 162 -20.68 35.70 2.34
CA GLU A 162 -21.63 35.70 3.47
C GLU A 162 -20.90 35.83 4.81
N VAL A 163 -19.86 35.06 5.02
CA VAL A 163 -19.09 35.07 6.28
C VAL A 163 -18.22 36.32 6.41
N GLY A 164 -17.68 36.82 5.32
CA GLY A 164 -16.90 38.05 5.25
C GLY A 164 -15.54 37.99 5.94
N PRO A 165 -14.76 39.10 5.88
CA PRO A 165 -13.50 39.23 6.59
C PRO A 165 -13.70 39.08 8.11
N GLU A 166 -12.75 38.44 8.79
CA GLU A 166 -12.74 38.17 10.23
C GLU A 166 -13.84 37.18 10.70
N GLY A 167 -14.67 36.67 9.78
CA GLY A 167 -15.69 35.69 10.08
C GLY A 167 -15.14 34.28 10.38
N ASN A 168 -15.96 33.39 10.92
CA ASN A 168 -15.59 32.02 11.28
C ASN A 168 -16.50 31.02 10.57
N PHE A 169 -15.91 30.07 9.87
CA PHE A 169 -16.62 29.06 9.08
C PHE A 169 -16.98 27.80 9.88
N LEU A 170 -16.52 27.64 11.13
CA LEU A 170 -16.61 26.39 11.89
C LEU A 170 -18.06 25.85 12.01
N ALA A 171 -19.01 26.74 12.30
CA ALA A 171 -20.43 26.40 12.44
C ALA A 171 -21.25 26.58 11.16
N HIS A 172 -20.62 26.98 10.05
CA HIS A 172 -21.34 27.20 8.80
C HIS A 172 -21.84 25.89 8.19
N LYS A 173 -23.04 25.90 7.59
CA LYS A 173 -23.65 24.69 6.98
C LYS A 173 -22.78 24.02 5.94
N HIS A 174 -22.07 24.80 5.13
CA HIS A 174 -21.12 24.29 4.14
C HIS A 174 -20.01 23.47 4.81
N THR A 175 -19.38 23.98 5.87
CA THR A 175 -18.37 23.26 6.64
C THR A 175 -18.90 21.94 7.19
N LEU A 176 -20.08 21.96 7.81
CA LEU A 176 -20.71 20.76 8.37
C LEU A 176 -21.02 19.70 7.30
N LYS A 177 -21.39 20.15 6.09
CA LYS A 177 -21.67 19.26 4.95
C LYS A 177 -20.41 18.60 4.41
N HIS A 178 -19.29 19.32 4.30
CA HIS A 178 -18.11 18.91 3.55
C HIS A 178 -16.97 18.35 4.41
N ILE A 179 -16.77 18.85 5.63
CA ILE A 179 -15.56 18.63 6.44
C ILE A 179 -15.19 17.14 6.61
N ARG A 180 -16.18 16.27 6.79
CA ARG A 180 -15.94 14.82 7.00
C ARG A 180 -15.47 14.10 5.74
N ASN A 181 -15.80 14.61 4.56
CA ASN A 181 -15.36 14.05 3.29
C ASN A 181 -14.03 14.67 2.84
N GLU A 182 -13.77 15.92 3.21
CA GLU A 182 -12.54 16.62 2.84
C GLU A 182 -11.35 16.23 3.70
N ILE A 183 -11.55 16.04 4.99
CA ILE A 183 -10.46 15.75 5.92
C ILE A 183 -10.45 14.26 6.27
N HIS A 184 -9.40 13.59 5.88
CA HIS A 184 -9.16 12.20 6.28
C HIS A 184 -8.96 12.10 7.80
N MET A 185 -9.72 11.21 8.42
CA MET A 185 -9.59 10.91 9.85
C MET A 185 -8.80 9.63 10.04
N PRO A 186 -7.58 9.69 10.58
CA PRO A 186 -6.76 8.51 10.79
C PRO A 186 -7.35 7.62 11.91
N ILE A 187 -6.96 6.35 11.89
CA ILE A 187 -7.39 5.36 12.88
C ILE A 187 -6.48 5.37 14.11
N ILE A 188 -5.16 5.44 13.88
CA ILE A 188 -4.14 5.38 14.93
C ILE A 188 -3.15 6.55 14.91
N PHE A 189 -3.06 7.31 13.80
CA PHE A 189 -2.18 8.49 13.76
C PHE A 189 -2.77 9.60 14.63
N ASP A 190 -2.00 10.04 15.61
CA ASP A 190 -2.44 11.04 16.58
C ASP A 190 -2.29 12.46 16.03
N ARG A 191 -3.33 13.27 16.20
CA ARG A 191 -3.39 14.71 15.90
C ARG A 191 -3.82 15.52 17.12
N ALA A 192 -3.87 14.88 18.30
CA ALA A 192 -4.27 15.54 19.54
C ALA A 192 -3.20 16.55 20.00
N PRO A 193 -3.57 17.59 20.76
CA PRO A 193 -2.60 18.42 21.46
C PRO A 193 -1.73 17.57 22.41
N GLU A 194 -0.45 17.95 22.56
CA GLU A 194 0.52 17.28 23.42
C GLU A 194 -0.03 16.95 24.82
N THR A 195 -0.73 17.91 25.42
CA THR A 195 -1.33 17.75 26.75
C THR A 195 -2.40 16.65 26.80
N THR A 196 -3.14 16.44 25.71
CA THR A 196 -4.13 15.37 25.59
C THR A 196 -3.44 14.03 25.38
N TRP A 197 -2.45 13.96 24.49
CA TRP A 197 -1.61 12.79 24.27
C TRP A 197 -0.89 12.33 25.56
N ALA A 198 -0.30 13.28 26.31
CA ALA A 198 0.36 12.98 27.59
C ALA A 198 -0.61 12.38 28.59
N LYS A 199 -1.83 12.94 28.74
CA LYS A 199 -2.89 12.41 29.62
C LYS A 199 -3.40 11.04 29.19
N ALA A 200 -3.35 10.73 27.89
CA ALA A 200 -3.72 9.42 27.35
C ALA A 200 -2.63 8.35 27.49
N GLY A 201 -1.51 8.67 28.15
CA GLY A 201 -0.42 7.73 28.46
C GLY A 201 0.83 7.89 27.59
N ALA A 202 0.93 8.95 26.76
CA ALA A 202 2.10 9.31 25.96
C ALA A 202 2.65 8.14 25.10
N LYS A 203 1.75 7.33 24.54
CA LYS A 203 2.12 6.13 23.77
C LYS A 203 2.73 6.48 22.41
N ALA A 204 3.78 5.75 22.06
CA ALA A 204 4.33 5.77 20.72
C ALA A 204 3.41 5.06 19.72
N LEU A 205 3.51 5.40 18.43
CA LEU A 205 2.65 4.86 17.38
C LEU A 205 2.65 3.32 17.33
N HIS A 206 3.81 2.70 17.44
CA HIS A 206 3.92 1.23 17.43
C HIS A 206 3.23 0.55 18.62
N GLU A 207 3.15 1.21 19.79
CA GLU A 207 2.42 0.71 20.95
C GLU A 207 0.91 0.75 20.71
N VAL A 208 0.40 1.86 20.16
CA VAL A 208 -1.01 1.99 19.76
C VAL A 208 -1.37 0.97 18.67
N ALA A 209 -0.49 0.79 17.68
CA ALA A 209 -0.67 -0.20 16.62
C ALA A 209 -0.72 -1.63 17.19
N LYS A 210 0.15 -1.96 18.15
CA LYS A 210 0.15 -3.26 18.83
C LYS A 210 -1.16 -3.53 19.57
N GLU A 211 -1.64 -2.58 20.33
CA GLU A 211 -2.92 -2.71 21.05
C GLU A 211 -4.09 -2.88 20.07
N ARG A 212 -4.08 -2.12 18.96
CA ARG A 212 -5.09 -2.24 17.92
C ARG A 212 -5.05 -3.61 17.24
N ALA A 213 -3.87 -4.10 16.89
CA ALA A 213 -3.69 -5.43 16.30
C ALA A 213 -4.20 -6.54 17.24
N GLN A 214 -3.82 -6.49 18.52
CA GLN A 214 -4.29 -7.45 19.54
C GLN A 214 -5.82 -7.42 19.69
N LYS A 215 -6.41 -6.23 19.69
CA LYS A 215 -7.87 -6.07 19.72
C LYS A 215 -8.54 -6.68 18.50
N LEU A 216 -8.04 -6.41 17.30
CA LEU A 216 -8.58 -6.98 16.06
C LEU A 216 -8.51 -8.51 16.06
N LEU A 217 -7.38 -9.08 16.47
CA LEU A 217 -7.22 -10.54 16.55
C LEU A 217 -8.18 -11.19 17.56
N LYS A 218 -8.54 -10.48 18.64
CA LYS A 218 -9.46 -10.97 19.67
C LYS A 218 -10.92 -10.83 19.27
N ASP A 219 -11.30 -9.70 18.68
CA ASP A 219 -12.69 -9.29 18.54
C ASP A 219 -13.26 -9.54 17.13
N HIS A 220 -12.39 -9.69 16.11
CA HIS A 220 -12.80 -9.88 14.73
C HIS A 220 -12.84 -11.36 14.36
N TYR A 221 -14.02 -11.85 14.05
CA TYR A 221 -14.24 -13.18 13.52
C TYR A 221 -14.76 -13.08 12.08
N PRO A 222 -14.05 -13.63 11.08
CA PRO A 222 -14.53 -13.63 9.71
C PRO A 222 -15.84 -14.44 9.60
N LYS A 223 -16.67 -14.08 8.61
CA LYS A 223 -17.89 -14.86 8.31
C LYS A 223 -17.51 -16.34 8.10
N PRO A 224 -18.11 -17.27 8.84
CA PRO A 224 -17.74 -18.68 8.73
C PRO A 224 -18.05 -19.22 7.32
N LEU A 225 -17.17 -20.07 6.83
CA LEU A 225 -17.41 -20.80 5.58
C LEU A 225 -18.59 -21.77 5.74
N PRO A 226 -19.40 -22.01 4.69
CA PRO A 226 -20.38 -23.09 4.69
C PRO A 226 -19.74 -24.42 5.07
N GLY A 227 -20.46 -25.24 5.86
CA GLY A 227 -19.93 -26.50 6.40
C GLY A 227 -19.41 -27.46 5.34
N GLU A 228 -20.07 -27.55 4.19
CA GLU A 228 -19.64 -28.35 3.03
C GLU A 228 -18.31 -27.87 2.42
N VAL A 229 -18.11 -26.54 2.32
CA VAL A 229 -16.87 -25.94 1.81
C VAL A 229 -15.72 -26.23 2.78
N LYS A 230 -15.96 -26.08 4.09
CA LYS A 230 -14.97 -26.38 5.13
C LYS A 230 -14.57 -27.87 5.11
N ALA A 231 -15.53 -28.76 4.96
CA ALA A 231 -15.27 -30.20 4.87
C ALA A 231 -14.43 -30.54 3.63
N LYS A 232 -14.76 -29.97 2.46
CA LYS A 232 -14.04 -30.18 1.21
C LYS A 232 -12.59 -29.65 1.30
N LEU A 233 -12.39 -28.47 1.86
CA LEU A 233 -11.05 -27.93 2.10
C LEU A 233 -10.23 -28.83 3.02
N SER A 234 -10.82 -29.32 4.12
CA SER A 234 -10.14 -30.24 5.04
C SER A 234 -9.77 -31.57 4.37
N GLN A 235 -10.57 -32.07 3.45
CA GLN A 235 -10.24 -33.28 2.66
C GLN A 235 -9.06 -33.02 1.73
N LEU A 236 -9.04 -31.90 1.01
CA LEU A 236 -7.94 -31.52 0.11
C LEU A 236 -6.60 -31.39 0.86
N VAL A 237 -6.61 -30.74 2.04
CA VAL A 237 -5.40 -30.62 2.87
C VAL A 237 -4.90 -32.00 3.29
N LYS A 238 -5.80 -32.88 3.81
CA LYS A 238 -5.42 -34.25 4.20
C LYS A 238 -4.90 -35.10 3.04
N GLN A 239 -5.41 -34.88 1.84
CA GLN A 239 -4.94 -35.57 0.65
C GLN A 239 -3.52 -35.09 0.29
N ALA A 240 -3.29 -33.78 0.27
CA ALA A 240 -1.98 -33.20 -0.01
C ALA A 240 -0.92 -33.68 1.01
N GLU A 241 -1.26 -33.70 2.30
CA GLU A 241 -0.37 -34.23 3.35
C GLU A 241 0.02 -35.69 3.09
N LYS A 242 -0.91 -36.54 2.65
CA LYS A 242 -0.63 -37.94 2.32
C LYS A 242 0.26 -38.11 1.08
N GLU A 243 0.13 -37.21 0.12
CA GLU A 243 0.93 -37.25 -1.13
C GLU A 243 2.35 -36.73 -0.92
N GLN A 244 2.55 -35.78 0.01
CA GLN A 244 3.87 -35.20 0.32
C GLN A 244 4.72 -36.06 1.28
N VAL A 245 4.14 -36.99 2.01
CA VAL A 245 4.83 -37.88 2.98
C VAL A 245 5.32 -39.20 2.31
N LYS A 246 5.54 -39.17 0.98
CA LYS A 246 6.17 -40.31 0.28
C LYS A 246 7.64 -39.92 -0.03
#